data_7a876e00f42a74898e67b28214b464b2
#
_entry.id   7a876e00f42a74898e67b28214b464b2
#
_cell.length_a   1.000
_cell.length_b   1.000
_cell.length_c   1.000
_cell.angle_alpha   90.00
_cell.angle_beta   90.00
_cell.angle_gamma   90.00
#
_symmetry.space_group_name_H-M   'P 1'
#
loop_
_entity.id
_entity.type
_entity.pdbx_description
1 polymer ?
#
loop_
_entity_poly.entity_id
_entity_poly.type
_entity_poly.pdbx_seq_one_letter_code
_entity_poly.pdbx_strand_id
1 'polypeptide(L)'
;MKKLFAVLLAMAMLLSCVTAFAEDVVGAPADLVEAAKAEGELVIYGSCEEEYLAAAAKHFTELYGIKTEYQRLSTGEVPTKIEEENGNPSADVWFGGTNNPYDGLAAKGFLDNSYVPANASHLTKDIYKDPNGNWYGIYTGLLGFMVNKPELERLGLESPKSWDDLLKPEYKGLIWLSNYKTAGTPKLVANLMIQLKGHDEGIKYLVDLDKNVQVYTKSGSGPSKNVGTGECVIGIGFLHDGITQIKDNGYENVELIVPADGTACEVGPVAIFKGAKHPNAAKLFMEYALSPECVNMAQNYGSYQFLVLDNATQPQAAIDFGLDPSLVWDGYDFAAAAKDTEQNVNDVMAAISAAGADTSEERFKTE
;
A
#
# COMPACT_ATOMS: atom_id res chain seq x y z
N MET A 1 5.73 42.73 57.22
CA MET A 1 6.77 42.28 56.33
C MET A 1 6.81 40.74 56.12
N LYS A 2 6.76 39.91 57.17
CA LYS A 2 6.82 38.44 57.07
C LYS A 2 5.62 37.79 56.29
N LYS A 3 4.42 38.39 56.36
CA LYS A 3 3.23 37.87 55.59
C LYS A 3 3.23 38.22 54.10
N LEU A 4 3.91 39.31 53.74
CA LEU A 4 4.02 39.71 52.30
C LEU A 4 5.05 38.86 51.59
N PHE A 5 6.11 38.40 52.28
CA PHE A 5 7.12 37.50 51.71
C PHE A 5 6.59 36.08 51.47
N ALA A 6 5.67 35.60 52.33
CA ALA A 6 5.06 34.28 52.16
C ALA A 6 4.09 34.23 50.96
N VAL A 7 3.40 35.32 50.63
CA VAL A 7 2.50 35.40 49.48
C VAL A 7 3.28 35.51 48.17
N LEU A 8 4.40 36.22 48.16
CA LEU A 8 5.28 36.30 46.98
C LEU A 8 6.01 34.98 46.71
N LEU A 9 6.37 34.21 47.76
CA LEU A 9 6.99 32.88 47.58
C LEU A 9 5.97 31.84 47.09
N ALA A 10 4.70 31.92 47.55
CA ALA A 10 3.61 31.06 47.06
C ALA A 10 3.22 31.37 45.61
N MET A 11 3.26 32.64 45.19
CA MET A 11 3.01 33.06 43.84
C MET A 11 4.17 32.70 42.90
N ALA A 12 5.44 32.70 43.39
CA ALA A 12 6.59 32.22 42.62
C ALA A 12 6.61 30.69 42.45
N MET A 13 6.05 29.91 43.39
CA MET A 13 5.88 28.46 43.26
C MET A 13 4.70 28.07 42.35
N LEU A 14 3.74 28.95 42.11
CA LEU A 14 2.63 28.73 41.17
C LEU A 14 3.00 29.06 39.72
N LEU A 15 4.11 29.78 39.47
CA LEU A 15 4.59 30.07 38.12
C LEU A 15 5.64 29.06 37.63
N SER A 16 6.02 28.06 38.41
CA SER A 16 6.85 26.94 37.96
C SER A 16 6.05 25.64 37.78
N CYS A 17 4.81 25.72 37.33
CA CYS A 17 4.23 24.66 36.56
C CYS A 17 4.97 24.67 35.21
N VAL A 18 6.17 24.13 35.20
CA VAL A 18 6.72 23.46 34.04
C VAL A 18 5.65 22.41 33.71
N THR A 19 4.79 22.71 32.75
CA THR A 19 4.04 21.69 32.06
C THR A 19 5.13 20.77 31.50
N ALA A 20 5.40 19.68 32.21
CA ALA A 20 6.00 18.52 31.57
C ALA A 20 4.96 18.18 30.49
N PHE A 21 5.18 18.65 29.25
CA PHE A 21 4.48 18.13 28.11
C PHE A 21 4.77 16.64 28.14
N ALA A 22 3.75 15.83 28.33
CA ALA A 22 3.88 14.41 28.11
C ALA A 22 4.48 14.28 26.72
N GLU A 23 5.58 13.54 26.61
CA GLU A 23 6.19 13.26 25.32
C GLU A 23 5.11 12.69 24.41
N ASP A 24 4.98 13.22 23.19
CA ASP A 24 3.99 12.74 22.24
C ASP A 24 4.26 11.25 21.97
N VAL A 25 3.21 10.42 21.99
CA VAL A 25 3.32 8.96 21.84
C VAL A 25 3.98 8.54 20.51
N VAL A 26 3.92 9.41 19.49
CA VAL A 26 4.59 9.17 18.21
C VAL A 26 5.93 9.90 18.08
N GLY A 27 6.35 10.66 19.09
CA GLY A 27 7.59 11.45 19.08
C GLY A 27 7.53 12.71 18.19
N ALA A 28 6.33 13.17 17.81
CA ALA A 28 6.18 14.36 16.98
C ALA A 28 6.59 15.64 17.74
N PRO A 29 7.21 16.63 17.05
CA PRO A 29 7.54 17.92 17.67
C PRO A 29 6.30 18.64 18.23
N ALA A 30 6.39 19.16 19.46
CA ALA A 30 5.26 19.75 20.14
C ALA A 30 4.66 20.97 19.41
N ASP A 31 5.49 21.77 18.76
CA ASP A 31 5.06 22.91 17.95
C ASP A 31 4.30 22.46 16.69
N LEU A 32 4.68 21.33 16.07
CA LEU A 32 3.94 20.71 15.00
C LEU A 32 2.57 20.22 15.47
N VAL A 33 2.50 19.55 16.62
CA VAL A 33 1.24 19.08 17.20
C VAL A 33 0.27 20.22 17.42
N GLU A 34 0.73 21.33 18.01
CA GLU A 34 -0.11 22.52 18.27
C GLU A 34 -0.54 23.21 16.96
N ALA A 35 0.35 23.32 15.96
CA ALA A 35 0.00 23.87 14.68
C ALA A 35 -1.02 23.01 13.93
N ALA A 36 -0.87 21.68 13.96
CA ALA A 36 -1.82 20.75 13.37
C ALA A 36 -3.20 20.80 14.04
N LYS A 37 -3.25 20.86 15.36
CA LYS A 37 -4.51 21.03 16.10
C LYS A 37 -5.20 22.35 15.77
N ALA A 38 -4.44 23.41 15.49
CA ALA A 38 -5.00 24.70 15.09
C ALA A 38 -5.65 24.65 13.68
N GLU A 39 -5.17 23.79 12.79
CA GLU A 39 -5.82 23.51 11.50
C GLU A 39 -7.12 22.70 11.66
N GLY A 40 -7.14 21.74 12.59
CA GLY A 40 -8.32 21.03 13.08
C GLY A 40 -8.92 19.99 12.16
N GLU A 41 -8.44 19.87 10.92
CA GLU A 41 -8.93 18.92 9.92
C GLU A 41 -7.77 18.22 9.19
N LEU A 42 -8.04 17.00 8.68
CA LEU A 42 -7.16 16.24 7.78
C LEU A 42 -8.02 15.43 6.81
N VAL A 43 -7.65 15.38 5.54
CA VAL A 43 -8.29 14.54 4.53
C VAL A 43 -7.26 13.56 3.94
N ILE A 44 -7.62 12.27 3.90
CA ILE A 44 -6.73 11.18 3.45
C ILE A 44 -7.31 10.54 2.19
N TYR A 45 -6.51 10.43 1.11
CA TYR A 45 -6.73 9.41 0.09
C TYR A 45 -5.98 8.15 0.50
N GLY A 46 -6.70 7.04 0.70
CA GLY A 46 -6.11 5.78 1.14
C GLY A 46 -6.20 4.69 0.08
N SER A 47 -5.16 3.88 -0.04
CA SER A 47 -5.09 2.79 -1.01
C SER A 47 -4.74 1.43 -0.38
N CYS A 48 -4.68 1.35 0.95
CA CYS A 48 -4.57 0.11 1.72
C CYS A 48 -5.95 -0.52 1.98
N GLU A 49 -6.00 -1.54 2.82
CA GLU A 49 -7.24 -2.16 3.30
C GLU A 49 -8.11 -1.12 4.00
N GLU A 50 -9.40 -1.12 3.68
CA GLU A 50 -10.31 -0.07 4.13
C GLU A 50 -10.46 -0.05 5.65
N GLU A 51 -10.48 -1.23 6.28
CA GLU A 51 -10.59 -1.38 7.73
C GLU A 51 -9.37 -0.78 8.45
N TYR A 52 -8.16 -0.99 7.92
CA TYR A 52 -6.94 -0.39 8.44
C TYR A 52 -6.91 1.13 8.23
N LEU A 53 -7.29 1.61 7.05
CA LEU A 53 -7.39 3.04 6.75
C LEU A 53 -8.37 3.73 7.71
N ALA A 54 -9.55 3.16 7.91
CA ALA A 54 -10.56 3.67 8.84
C ALA A 54 -10.05 3.71 10.28
N ALA A 55 -9.35 2.63 10.71
CA ALA A 55 -8.78 2.56 12.05
C ALA A 55 -7.67 3.59 12.26
N ALA A 56 -6.77 3.77 11.30
CA ALA A 56 -5.71 4.76 11.36
C ALA A 56 -6.26 6.19 11.42
N ALA A 57 -7.25 6.53 10.58
CA ALA A 57 -7.91 7.82 10.59
C ALA A 57 -8.62 8.12 11.92
N LYS A 58 -9.34 7.12 12.45
CA LYS A 58 -10.02 7.22 13.74
C LYS A 58 -9.03 7.40 14.89
N HIS A 59 -7.98 6.59 14.94
CA HIS A 59 -6.97 6.65 15.99
C HIS A 59 -6.20 7.97 15.99
N PHE A 60 -5.86 8.50 14.80
CA PHE A 60 -5.26 9.83 14.68
C PHE A 60 -6.18 10.93 15.24
N THR A 61 -7.49 10.85 14.96
CA THR A 61 -8.48 11.75 15.55
C THR A 61 -8.53 11.63 17.07
N GLU A 62 -8.50 10.40 17.62
CA GLU A 62 -8.53 10.16 19.07
C GLU A 62 -7.28 10.68 19.78
N LEU A 63 -6.10 10.59 19.16
CA LEU A 63 -4.84 11.06 19.71
C LEU A 63 -4.76 12.59 19.75
N TYR A 64 -5.17 13.25 18.67
CA TYR A 64 -4.88 14.66 18.48
C TYR A 64 -6.11 15.58 18.49
N GLY A 65 -7.32 15.03 18.46
CA GLY A 65 -8.55 15.82 18.37
C GLY A 65 -8.75 16.49 17.00
N ILE A 66 -7.99 16.09 15.98
CA ILE A 66 -8.07 16.58 14.62
C ILE A 66 -9.13 15.75 13.87
N LYS A 67 -10.14 16.40 13.30
CA LYS A 67 -11.16 15.72 12.51
C LYS A 67 -10.53 15.12 11.25
N THR A 68 -10.55 13.79 11.12
CA THR A 68 -9.93 13.08 10.00
C THR A 68 -10.99 12.43 9.13
N GLU A 69 -11.03 12.84 7.86
CA GLU A 69 -11.86 12.21 6.82
C GLU A 69 -10.97 11.41 5.86
N TYR A 70 -11.52 10.35 5.28
CA TYR A 70 -10.80 9.56 4.29
C TYR A 70 -11.69 9.18 3.11
N GLN A 71 -11.06 8.96 1.97
CA GLN A 71 -11.65 8.30 0.81
C GLN A 71 -10.75 7.14 0.39
N ARG A 72 -11.31 5.92 0.34
CA ARG A 72 -10.61 4.75 -0.19
C ARG A 72 -10.65 4.78 -1.72
N LEU A 73 -9.47 4.72 -2.34
CA LEU A 73 -9.26 4.67 -3.79
C LEU A 73 -8.24 3.57 -4.11
N SER A 74 -8.37 2.90 -5.24
CA SER A 74 -7.29 2.03 -5.73
C SER A 74 -6.08 2.87 -6.11
N THR A 75 -4.87 2.32 -5.93
CA THR A 75 -3.62 3.08 -6.10
C THR A 75 -3.51 3.74 -7.49
N GLY A 76 -4.05 3.10 -8.54
CA GLY A 76 -4.04 3.66 -9.90
C GLY A 76 -5.06 4.78 -10.13
N GLU A 77 -6.06 4.96 -9.27
CA GLU A 77 -7.09 6.01 -9.39
C GLU A 77 -6.61 7.35 -8.82
N VAL A 78 -5.73 7.31 -7.80
CA VAL A 78 -5.28 8.54 -7.13
C VAL A 78 -4.54 9.49 -8.07
N PRO A 79 -3.59 9.06 -8.93
CA PRO A 79 -2.95 9.95 -9.90
C PRO A 79 -3.96 10.67 -10.81
N THR A 80 -4.91 9.93 -11.37
CA THR A 80 -5.94 10.51 -12.24
C THR A 80 -6.74 11.58 -11.51
N LYS A 81 -7.15 11.29 -10.26
CA LYS A 81 -7.91 12.23 -9.44
C LYS A 81 -7.12 13.50 -9.12
N ILE A 82 -5.84 13.37 -8.75
CA ILE A 82 -4.97 14.52 -8.46
C ILE A 82 -4.71 15.37 -9.71
N GLU A 83 -4.56 14.74 -10.88
CA GLU A 83 -4.41 15.45 -12.16
C GLU A 83 -5.70 16.21 -12.54
N GLU A 84 -6.87 15.64 -12.33
CA GLU A 84 -8.16 16.29 -12.52
C GLU A 84 -8.36 17.48 -11.57
N GLU A 85 -7.83 17.41 -10.36
CA GLU A 85 -7.84 18.48 -9.35
C GLU A 85 -6.84 19.61 -9.66
N ASN A 86 -6.03 19.48 -10.70
CA ASN A 86 -5.13 20.51 -11.25
C ASN A 86 -4.21 21.17 -10.20
N GLY A 87 -3.63 20.39 -9.30
CA GLY A 87 -2.72 20.88 -8.25
C GLY A 87 -3.42 21.62 -7.10
N ASN A 88 -4.73 21.44 -6.96
CA ASN A 88 -5.50 21.88 -5.80
C ASN A 88 -6.17 20.67 -5.16
N PRO A 89 -5.38 19.80 -4.48
CA PRO A 89 -5.86 18.51 -3.99
C PRO A 89 -6.99 18.66 -2.99
N SER A 90 -7.98 17.75 -3.09
CA SER A 90 -9.06 17.66 -2.11
C SER A 90 -8.65 16.91 -0.86
N ALA A 91 -7.52 16.19 -0.90
CA ALA A 91 -6.91 15.52 0.24
C ALA A 91 -5.54 16.14 0.56
N ASP A 92 -5.09 15.93 1.80
CA ASP A 92 -3.81 16.43 2.31
C ASP A 92 -2.71 15.39 2.17
N VAL A 93 -3.05 14.11 2.36
CA VAL A 93 -2.09 12.99 2.35
C VAL A 93 -2.61 11.82 1.53
N TRP A 94 -1.66 11.04 1.02
CA TRP A 94 -1.93 9.73 0.43
C TRP A 94 -1.31 8.64 1.31
N PHE A 95 -2.08 7.59 1.63
CA PHE A 95 -1.71 6.56 2.60
C PHE A 95 -1.90 5.16 2.03
N GLY A 96 -0.82 4.38 1.93
CA GLY A 96 -0.83 2.98 1.50
C GLY A 96 -0.92 2.76 -0.01
N GLY A 97 -1.07 1.50 -0.41
CA GLY A 97 -1.07 1.06 -1.81
C GLY A 97 0.32 0.64 -2.29
N THR A 98 0.68 0.94 -3.54
CA THR A 98 1.97 0.60 -4.15
C THR A 98 2.76 1.86 -4.51
N ASN A 99 4.09 1.83 -4.42
CA ASN A 99 4.96 3.00 -4.63
C ASN A 99 5.01 3.53 -6.07
N ASN A 100 4.91 2.68 -7.10
CA ASN A 100 5.08 3.12 -8.49
C ASN A 100 4.20 4.32 -8.90
N PRO A 101 2.89 4.40 -8.57
CA PRO A 101 2.10 5.58 -8.87
C PRO A 101 2.48 6.83 -8.06
N TYR A 102 3.07 6.66 -6.86
CA TYR A 102 3.65 7.79 -6.11
C TYR A 102 4.86 8.39 -6.85
N ASP A 103 5.74 7.52 -7.39
CA ASP A 103 6.88 7.95 -8.20
C ASP A 103 6.42 8.75 -9.41
N GLY A 104 5.33 8.32 -10.06
CA GLY A 104 4.70 9.04 -11.16
C GLY A 104 4.21 10.43 -10.77
N LEU A 105 3.53 10.57 -9.62
CA LEU A 105 3.08 11.88 -9.10
C LEU A 105 4.27 12.75 -8.64
N ALA A 106 5.29 12.15 -8.02
CA ALA A 106 6.51 12.85 -7.63
C ALA A 106 7.22 13.47 -8.85
N ALA A 107 7.37 12.69 -9.93
CA ALA A 107 7.97 13.15 -11.19
C ALA A 107 7.19 14.32 -11.83
N LYS A 108 5.87 14.37 -11.65
CA LYS A 108 4.99 15.46 -12.11
C LYS A 108 4.92 16.63 -11.13
N GLY A 109 5.55 16.53 -9.96
CA GLY A 109 5.59 17.59 -8.95
C GLY A 109 4.32 17.76 -8.13
N PHE A 110 3.50 16.70 -7.98
CA PHE A 110 2.26 16.71 -7.21
C PHE A 110 2.45 16.28 -5.74
N LEU A 111 3.64 15.83 -5.35
CA LEU A 111 3.96 15.51 -3.96
C LEU A 111 4.83 16.59 -3.33
N ASP A 112 4.67 16.79 -2.02
CA ASP A 112 5.46 17.74 -1.23
C ASP A 112 6.60 17.00 -0.51
N ASN A 113 7.84 17.33 -0.86
CA ASN A 113 9.05 16.80 -0.25
C ASN A 113 9.77 17.80 0.68
N SER A 114 9.08 18.85 1.09
CA SER A 114 9.66 19.89 1.96
C SER A 114 9.79 19.45 3.42
N TYR A 115 9.13 18.36 3.81
CA TYR A 115 9.13 17.83 5.17
C TYR A 115 9.79 16.46 5.23
N VAL A 116 10.78 16.31 6.11
CA VAL A 116 11.42 15.03 6.41
C VAL A 116 10.96 14.61 7.79
N PRO A 117 10.12 13.56 7.92
CA PRO A 117 9.65 13.10 9.21
C PRO A 117 10.78 12.50 10.05
N ALA A 118 10.81 12.79 11.35
CA ALA A 118 11.82 12.25 12.26
C ALA A 118 11.75 10.71 12.33
N ASN A 119 10.55 10.16 12.29
CA ASN A 119 10.30 8.71 12.32
C ASN A 119 10.77 7.97 11.05
N ALA A 120 11.09 8.69 9.96
CA ALA A 120 11.75 8.07 8.80
C ALA A 120 13.14 7.51 9.10
N SER A 121 13.76 7.88 10.24
CA SER A 121 15.01 7.29 10.73
C SER A 121 14.89 5.81 11.09
N HIS A 122 13.67 5.29 11.29
CA HIS A 122 13.36 3.90 11.59
C HIS A 122 13.21 3.01 10.35
N LEU A 123 13.27 3.58 9.13
CA LEU A 123 13.21 2.77 7.90
C LEU A 123 14.43 1.87 7.76
N THR A 124 14.18 0.57 7.55
CA THR A 124 15.23 -0.47 7.58
C THR A 124 16.07 -0.55 6.31
N LYS A 125 15.56 -0.05 5.18
CA LYS A 125 16.24 -0.09 3.86
C LYS A 125 15.97 1.18 3.06
N ASP A 126 16.91 1.57 2.20
CA ASP A 126 16.76 2.74 1.33
C ASP A 126 15.62 2.60 0.31
N ILE A 127 15.29 1.38 -0.11
CA ILE A 127 14.18 1.11 -1.03
C ILE A 127 12.79 1.44 -0.42
N TYR A 128 12.72 1.66 0.88
CA TYR A 128 11.47 1.99 1.58
C TYR A 128 11.20 3.50 1.65
N LYS A 129 11.91 4.32 0.89
CA LYS A 129 11.63 5.75 0.74
C LYS A 129 12.04 6.24 -0.64
N ASP A 130 11.40 7.28 -1.11
CA ASP A 130 11.88 8.03 -2.27
C ASP A 130 13.20 8.75 -1.92
N PRO A 131 14.24 8.66 -2.75
CA PRO A 131 15.53 9.31 -2.48
C PRO A 131 15.44 10.84 -2.37
N ASN A 132 14.40 11.46 -2.95
CA ASN A 132 14.15 12.90 -2.85
C ASN A 132 13.16 13.27 -1.73
N GLY A 133 12.66 12.30 -0.95
CA GLY A 133 11.76 12.52 0.17
C GLY A 133 10.30 12.79 -0.21
N ASN A 134 9.87 12.38 -1.40
CA ASN A 134 8.48 12.56 -1.82
C ASN A 134 7.51 11.58 -1.13
N TRP A 135 7.98 10.42 -0.70
CA TRP A 135 7.20 9.43 0.03
C TRP A 135 8.07 8.57 0.95
N TYR A 136 7.46 7.96 1.96
CA TYR A 136 8.08 7.08 2.94
C TYR A 136 7.22 5.83 3.13
N GLY A 137 7.84 4.64 3.12
CA GLY A 137 7.18 3.35 3.26
C GLY A 137 6.69 3.09 4.67
N ILE A 138 5.55 2.42 4.79
CA ILE A 138 4.97 1.96 6.05
C ILE A 138 4.92 0.44 6.13
N TYR A 139 4.81 -0.23 4.99
CA TYR A 139 4.78 -1.70 4.87
C TYR A 139 5.35 -2.17 3.54
N THR A 140 5.52 -3.50 3.43
CA THR A 140 5.83 -4.20 2.17
C THR A 140 5.07 -5.52 2.10
N GLY A 141 4.66 -5.93 0.89
CA GLY A 141 3.89 -7.15 0.65
C GLY A 141 4.40 -7.92 -0.56
N LEU A 142 4.53 -9.25 -0.44
CA LEU A 142 4.99 -10.12 -1.51
C LEU A 142 3.90 -10.38 -2.54
N LEU A 143 4.24 -10.28 -3.82
CA LEU A 143 3.41 -10.70 -4.94
C LEU A 143 3.43 -12.22 -5.08
N GLY A 144 2.29 -12.83 -5.40
CA GLY A 144 2.21 -14.27 -5.61
C GLY A 144 0.84 -14.73 -6.06
N PHE A 145 0.56 -16.01 -5.81
CA PHE A 145 -0.71 -16.62 -6.18
C PHE A 145 -1.49 -17.03 -4.93
N MET A 146 -2.78 -16.81 -4.97
CA MET A 146 -3.75 -17.30 -4.00
C MET A 146 -4.64 -18.30 -4.74
N VAL A 147 -4.78 -19.51 -4.20
CA VAL A 147 -5.44 -20.62 -4.91
C VAL A 147 -6.54 -21.19 -4.06
N ASN A 148 -7.73 -21.37 -4.65
CA ASN A 148 -8.79 -22.18 -4.06
C ASN A 148 -8.50 -23.67 -4.34
N LYS A 149 -7.92 -24.38 -3.36
CA LYS A 149 -7.52 -25.80 -3.52
C LYS A 149 -8.68 -26.71 -3.87
N PRO A 150 -9.84 -26.69 -3.18
CA PRO A 150 -10.97 -27.54 -3.53
C PRO A 150 -11.43 -27.40 -4.98
N GLU A 151 -11.42 -26.19 -5.52
CA GLU A 151 -11.80 -25.97 -6.91
C GLU A 151 -10.78 -26.54 -7.89
N LEU A 152 -9.48 -26.40 -7.64
CA LEU A 152 -8.47 -27.07 -8.47
C LEU A 152 -8.55 -28.59 -8.36
N GLU A 153 -8.74 -29.15 -7.17
CA GLU A 153 -8.92 -30.58 -6.97
C GLU A 153 -10.17 -31.12 -7.70
N ARG A 154 -11.30 -30.37 -7.63
CA ARG A 154 -12.53 -30.69 -8.38
C ARG A 154 -12.31 -30.73 -9.89
N LEU A 155 -11.41 -29.87 -10.40
CA LEU A 155 -11.03 -29.83 -11.82
C LEU A 155 -9.94 -30.85 -12.19
N GLY A 156 -9.37 -31.55 -11.21
CA GLY A 156 -8.24 -32.47 -11.43
C GLY A 156 -6.93 -31.77 -11.74
N LEU A 157 -6.76 -30.54 -11.26
CA LEU A 157 -5.59 -29.69 -11.54
C LEU A 157 -4.70 -29.53 -10.30
N GLU A 158 -3.42 -29.34 -10.51
CA GLU A 158 -2.46 -28.99 -9.45
C GLU A 158 -2.38 -27.48 -9.27
N SER A 159 -1.87 -27.02 -8.11
CA SER A 159 -1.57 -25.61 -7.89
C SER A 159 -0.36 -25.18 -8.72
N PRO A 160 -0.39 -23.99 -9.36
CA PRO A 160 0.75 -23.45 -10.10
C PRO A 160 1.91 -23.16 -9.15
N LYS A 161 3.15 -23.39 -9.55
CA LYS A 161 4.37 -23.17 -8.74
C LYS A 161 5.25 -22.05 -9.28
N SER A 162 5.02 -21.63 -10.51
CA SER A 162 5.81 -20.62 -11.22
C SER A 162 4.91 -19.74 -12.08
N TRP A 163 5.44 -18.60 -12.52
CA TRP A 163 4.75 -17.76 -13.50
C TRP A 163 4.48 -18.51 -14.80
N ASP A 164 5.45 -19.35 -15.24
CA ASP A 164 5.28 -20.13 -16.49
C ASP A 164 4.17 -21.17 -16.38
N ASP A 165 3.89 -21.69 -15.20
CA ASP A 165 2.75 -22.59 -14.96
C ASP A 165 1.42 -21.93 -15.29
N LEU A 166 1.27 -20.62 -15.06
CA LEU A 166 0.02 -19.90 -15.34
C LEU A 166 -0.34 -19.85 -16.83
N LEU A 167 0.60 -20.14 -17.73
CA LEU A 167 0.37 -20.21 -19.18
C LEU A 167 -0.22 -21.54 -19.63
N LYS A 168 -0.30 -22.55 -18.75
CA LYS A 168 -0.85 -23.87 -19.11
C LYS A 168 -2.31 -23.73 -19.56
N PRO A 169 -2.69 -24.39 -20.69
CA PRO A 169 -4.04 -24.28 -21.26
C PRO A 169 -5.16 -24.71 -20.31
N GLU A 170 -4.86 -25.61 -19.37
CA GLU A 170 -5.82 -26.10 -18.37
C GLU A 170 -6.26 -25.03 -17.36
N TYR A 171 -5.51 -23.94 -17.20
CA TYR A 171 -5.91 -22.81 -16.36
C TYR A 171 -6.74 -21.74 -17.07
N LYS A 172 -7.09 -21.98 -18.33
CA LYS A 172 -7.90 -21.03 -19.11
C LYS A 172 -9.22 -20.71 -18.42
N GLY A 173 -9.43 -19.42 -18.15
CA GLY A 173 -10.63 -18.91 -17.49
C GLY A 173 -10.67 -19.16 -15.99
N LEU A 174 -9.56 -19.55 -15.37
CA LEU A 174 -9.46 -19.77 -13.92
C LEU A 174 -8.69 -18.67 -13.19
N ILE A 175 -7.99 -17.81 -13.92
CA ILE A 175 -7.10 -16.79 -13.35
C ILE A 175 -7.82 -15.45 -13.26
N TRP A 176 -7.72 -14.80 -12.10
CA TRP A 176 -8.09 -13.40 -11.93
C TRP A 176 -6.85 -12.55 -11.64
N LEU A 177 -6.83 -11.36 -12.24
CA LEU A 177 -5.84 -10.31 -12.00
C LEU A 177 -6.60 -8.99 -11.83
N SER A 178 -5.97 -7.96 -11.31
CA SER A 178 -6.56 -6.63 -11.30
C SER A 178 -6.25 -5.84 -12.59
N ASN A 179 -7.04 -4.80 -12.85
CA ASN A 179 -6.95 -3.99 -14.07
C ASN A 179 -5.72 -3.09 -14.05
N TYR A 180 -4.91 -3.13 -15.10
CA TYR A 180 -3.68 -2.34 -15.26
C TYR A 180 -3.88 -0.83 -15.12
N LYS A 181 -5.07 -0.32 -15.44
CA LYS A 181 -5.38 1.12 -15.35
C LYS A 181 -5.73 1.56 -13.93
N THR A 182 -6.43 0.71 -13.16
CA THR A 182 -7.04 1.11 -11.88
C THR A 182 -6.27 0.63 -10.65
N ALA A 183 -5.43 -0.42 -10.78
CA ALA A 183 -4.71 -1.02 -9.65
C ALA A 183 -3.19 -0.94 -9.78
N GLY A 184 -2.49 -0.96 -8.64
CA GLY A 184 -1.02 -1.02 -8.58
C GLY A 184 -0.47 -2.43 -8.82
N THR A 185 -1.16 -3.45 -8.33
CA THR A 185 -0.73 -4.86 -8.40
C THR A 185 -0.34 -5.33 -9.82
N PRO A 186 -1.15 -5.13 -10.87
CA PRO A 186 -0.79 -5.59 -12.21
C PRO A 186 0.35 -4.77 -12.82
N LYS A 187 0.56 -3.54 -12.38
CA LYS A 187 1.73 -2.73 -12.76
C LYS A 187 3.02 -3.37 -12.23
N LEU A 188 2.97 -3.87 -11.00
CA LEU A 188 4.08 -4.63 -10.42
C LEU A 188 4.30 -5.95 -11.18
N VAL A 189 3.22 -6.68 -11.56
CA VAL A 189 3.31 -7.89 -12.39
C VAL A 189 3.98 -7.58 -13.73
N ALA A 190 3.59 -6.49 -14.40
CA ALA A 190 4.18 -6.09 -15.68
C ALA A 190 5.69 -5.81 -15.54
N ASN A 191 6.09 -5.02 -14.56
CA ASN A 191 7.49 -4.73 -14.31
C ASN A 191 8.29 -5.99 -13.99
N LEU A 192 7.76 -6.88 -13.14
CA LEU A 192 8.41 -8.14 -12.79
C LEU A 192 8.62 -9.02 -14.02
N MET A 193 7.61 -9.22 -14.84
CA MET A 193 7.71 -10.05 -16.04
C MET A 193 8.70 -9.48 -17.06
N ILE A 194 8.71 -8.18 -17.25
CA ILE A 194 9.66 -7.50 -18.15
C ILE A 194 11.11 -7.62 -17.61
N GLN A 195 11.30 -7.52 -16.30
CA GLN A 195 12.63 -7.66 -15.72
C GLN A 195 13.12 -9.12 -15.70
N LEU A 196 12.25 -10.08 -15.40
CA LEU A 196 12.59 -11.51 -15.39
C LEU A 196 12.92 -12.05 -16.78
N LYS A 197 12.18 -11.63 -17.81
CA LYS A 197 12.21 -12.25 -19.14
C LYS A 197 12.83 -11.36 -20.23
N GLY A 198 13.08 -10.08 -19.94
CA GLY A 198 13.37 -9.05 -20.92
C GLY A 198 12.11 -8.43 -21.49
N HIS A 199 12.21 -7.21 -22.07
CA HIS A 199 11.07 -6.39 -22.48
C HIS A 199 10.11 -7.14 -23.41
N ASP A 200 10.57 -7.63 -24.55
CA ASP A 200 9.71 -8.24 -25.57
C ASP A 200 9.11 -9.58 -25.12
N GLU A 201 9.90 -10.43 -24.48
CA GLU A 201 9.42 -11.72 -23.97
C GLU A 201 8.52 -11.54 -22.74
N GLY A 202 8.75 -10.51 -21.90
CA GLY A 202 7.88 -10.16 -20.79
C GLY A 202 6.51 -9.69 -21.26
N ILE A 203 6.45 -8.83 -22.27
CA ILE A 203 5.18 -8.40 -22.89
C ILE A 203 4.49 -9.60 -23.52
N LYS A 204 5.22 -10.42 -24.28
CA LYS A 204 4.66 -11.64 -24.88
C LYS A 204 4.09 -12.58 -23.81
N TYR A 205 4.79 -12.77 -22.69
CA TYR A 205 4.30 -13.55 -21.56
C TYR A 205 2.94 -13.02 -21.07
N LEU A 206 2.81 -11.70 -20.89
CA LEU A 206 1.57 -11.08 -20.39
C LEU A 206 0.40 -11.19 -21.40
N VAL A 207 0.69 -11.15 -22.70
CA VAL A 207 -0.30 -11.44 -23.75
C VAL A 207 -0.73 -12.93 -23.72
N ASP A 208 0.21 -13.84 -23.45
CA ASP A 208 -0.11 -15.26 -23.31
C ASP A 208 -0.89 -15.55 -22.03
N LEU A 209 -0.53 -14.89 -20.91
CA LEU A 209 -1.27 -14.96 -19.64
C LEU A 209 -2.70 -14.45 -19.79
N ASP A 210 -2.92 -13.37 -20.54
CA ASP A 210 -4.24 -12.78 -20.79
C ASP A 210 -5.24 -13.81 -21.33
N LYS A 211 -4.79 -14.79 -22.11
CA LYS A 211 -5.64 -15.86 -22.65
C LYS A 211 -6.25 -16.76 -21.58
N ASN A 212 -5.61 -16.84 -20.41
CA ASN A 212 -6.05 -17.63 -19.26
C ASN A 212 -6.79 -16.79 -18.20
N VAL A 213 -6.66 -15.45 -18.26
CA VAL A 213 -7.36 -14.54 -17.34
C VAL A 213 -8.84 -14.46 -17.69
N GLN A 214 -9.68 -14.71 -16.68
CA GLN A 214 -11.14 -14.59 -16.78
C GLN A 214 -11.60 -13.15 -16.53
N VAL A 215 -11.12 -12.54 -15.44
CA VAL A 215 -11.58 -11.23 -14.96
C VAL A 215 -10.39 -10.37 -14.57
N TYR A 216 -10.44 -9.09 -14.93
CA TYR A 216 -9.59 -8.04 -14.40
C TYR A 216 -10.41 -7.18 -13.43
N THR A 217 -10.15 -7.30 -12.13
CA THR A 217 -10.89 -6.57 -11.11
C THR A 217 -10.42 -5.11 -11.00
N LYS A 218 -11.30 -4.19 -10.61
CA LYS A 218 -10.94 -2.78 -10.39
C LYS A 218 -9.85 -2.61 -9.31
N SER A 219 -10.02 -3.27 -8.16
CA SER A 219 -9.10 -3.22 -7.03
C SER A 219 -8.03 -4.30 -7.11
N GLY A 220 -6.80 -4.00 -6.64
CA GLY A 220 -5.71 -4.95 -6.48
C GLY A 220 -6.06 -6.16 -5.61
N SER A 221 -6.86 -5.96 -4.56
CA SER A 221 -7.37 -7.02 -3.67
C SER A 221 -8.61 -7.75 -4.19
N GLY A 222 -9.11 -7.42 -5.37
CA GLY A 222 -10.29 -8.09 -5.94
C GLY A 222 -10.13 -9.60 -6.11
N PRO A 223 -9.01 -10.11 -6.66
CA PRO A 223 -8.79 -11.55 -6.77
C PRO A 223 -8.80 -12.25 -5.42
N SER A 224 -8.13 -11.71 -4.39
CA SER A 224 -8.07 -12.30 -3.05
C SER A 224 -9.44 -12.39 -2.39
N LYS A 225 -10.26 -11.35 -2.52
CA LYS A 225 -11.62 -11.31 -1.94
C LYS A 225 -12.55 -12.40 -2.48
N ASN A 226 -12.27 -12.94 -3.66
CA ASN A 226 -13.11 -13.93 -4.34
C ASN A 226 -12.47 -15.34 -4.38
N VAL A 227 -11.21 -15.49 -3.94
CA VAL A 227 -10.56 -16.81 -3.96
C VAL A 227 -11.15 -17.76 -2.90
N GLY A 228 -11.52 -17.24 -1.73
CA GLY A 228 -12.10 -18.04 -0.64
C GLY A 228 -13.44 -18.67 -1.02
N THR A 229 -14.29 -17.96 -1.76
CA THR A 229 -15.58 -18.43 -2.23
C THR A 229 -15.50 -19.39 -3.42
N GLY A 230 -14.35 -19.42 -4.12
CA GLY A 230 -14.15 -20.20 -5.34
C GLY A 230 -14.62 -19.51 -6.63
N GLU A 231 -15.12 -18.28 -6.57
CA GLU A 231 -15.40 -17.50 -7.78
C GLU A 231 -14.11 -17.20 -8.56
N CYS A 232 -13.04 -16.90 -7.83
CA CYS A 232 -11.68 -16.84 -8.33
C CYS A 232 -10.97 -18.15 -7.94
N VAL A 233 -10.52 -18.92 -8.92
CA VAL A 233 -9.81 -20.18 -8.63
C VAL A 233 -8.32 -19.91 -8.37
N ILE A 234 -7.70 -19.07 -9.20
CA ILE A 234 -6.31 -18.64 -9.06
C ILE A 234 -6.28 -17.11 -9.11
N GLY A 235 -5.98 -16.48 -7.98
CA GLY A 235 -5.82 -15.04 -7.88
C GLY A 235 -4.35 -14.64 -7.92
N ILE A 236 -3.99 -13.71 -8.81
CA ILE A 236 -2.67 -13.06 -8.78
C ILE A 236 -2.81 -11.79 -7.96
N GLY A 237 -2.02 -11.67 -6.88
CA GLY A 237 -2.10 -10.52 -5.98
C GLY A 237 -1.07 -10.57 -4.87
N PHE A 238 -1.28 -9.76 -3.84
CA PHE A 238 -0.41 -9.77 -2.68
C PHE A 238 -0.82 -10.88 -1.71
N LEU A 239 0.17 -11.63 -1.22
CA LEU A 239 -0.07 -12.81 -0.40
C LEU A 239 -0.64 -12.48 0.99
N HIS A 240 -0.39 -11.28 1.51
CA HIS A 240 -1.00 -10.82 2.76
C HIS A 240 -2.53 -10.69 2.66
N ASP A 241 -3.08 -10.32 1.50
CA ASP A 241 -4.52 -10.34 1.26
C ASP A 241 -5.12 -11.76 1.41
N GLY A 242 -4.36 -12.78 1.00
CA GLY A 242 -4.75 -14.17 1.18
C GLY A 242 -4.73 -14.60 2.66
N ILE A 243 -3.78 -14.06 3.47
CA ILE A 243 -3.80 -14.28 4.92
C ILE A 243 -5.11 -13.77 5.53
N THR A 244 -5.57 -12.57 5.11
CA THR A 244 -6.87 -12.02 5.52
C THR A 244 -8.03 -12.98 5.21
N GLN A 245 -8.02 -13.60 4.02
CA GLN A 245 -9.05 -14.56 3.66
C GLN A 245 -9.03 -15.78 4.61
N ILE A 246 -7.86 -16.29 4.95
CA ILE A 246 -7.72 -17.46 5.81
C ILE A 246 -8.04 -17.12 7.27
N LYS A 247 -7.44 -16.05 7.81
CA LYS A 247 -7.49 -15.73 9.25
C LYS A 247 -8.77 -15.05 9.67
N ASP A 248 -9.23 -14.07 8.89
CA ASP A 248 -10.33 -13.21 9.29
C ASP A 248 -11.66 -13.68 8.67
N ASN A 249 -11.61 -14.21 7.43
CA ASN A 249 -12.80 -14.69 6.73
C ASN A 249 -13.03 -16.21 6.85
N GLY A 250 -12.09 -16.96 7.45
CA GLY A 250 -12.23 -18.39 7.74
C GLY A 250 -12.10 -19.31 6.52
N TYR A 251 -11.52 -18.84 5.42
CA TYR A 251 -11.30 -19.65 4.20
C TYR A 251 -10.00 -20.45 4.28
N GLU A 252 -9.94 -21.46 5.16
CA GLU A 252 -8.77 -22.35 5.33
C GLU A 252 -8.38 -23.13 4.06
N ASN A 253 -9.24 -23.14 3.07
CA ASN A 253 -9.06 -23.76 1.77
C ASN A 253 -8.18 -22.94 0.78
N VAL A 254 -7.80 -21.72 1.14
CA VAL A 254 -6.91 -20.89 0.33
C VAL A 254 -5.46 -21.28 0.56
N GLU A 255 -4.73 -21.53 -0.53
CA GLU A 255 -3.28 -21.77 -0.54
C GLU A 255 -2.54 -20.53 -1.02
N LEU A 256 -1.46 -20.15 -0.31
CA LEU A 256 -0.59 -19.04 -0.66
C LEU A 256 0.68 -19.56 -1.33
N ILE A 257 1.02 -19.06 -2.50
CA ILE A 257 2.14 -19.55 -3.30
C ILE A 257 3.05 -18.39 -3.67
N VAL A 258 4.30 -18.48 -3.22
CA VAL A 258 5.40 -17.63 -3.71
C VAL A 258 5.94 -18.29 -4.98
N PRO A 259 5.93 -17.61 -6.13
CA PRO A 259 6.42 -18.19 -7.40
C PRO A 259 7.90 -18.57 -7.31
N ALA A 260 8.23 -19.82 -7.68
CA ALA A 260 9.58 -20.37 -7.57
C ALA A 260 10.60 -19.73 -8.54
N ASP A 261 10.12 -19.13 -9.62
CA ASP A 261 10.89 -18.43 -10.64
C ASP A 261 11.11 -16.94 -10.36
N GLY A 262 10.71 -16.48 -9.16
CA GLY A 262 10.96 -15.13 -8.67
C GLY A 262 9.69 -14.34 -8.36
N THR A 263 9.78 -13.46 -7.40
CA THR A 263 8.70 -12.53 -7.06
C THR A 263 9.23 -11.12 -6.79
N ALA A 264 8.33 -10.15 -6.76
CA ALA A 264 8.58 -8.77 -6.33
C ALA A 264 7.74 -8.43 -5.10
N CYS A 265 8.00 -7.30 -4.52
CA CYS A 265 7.16 -6.75 -3.46
C CYS A 265 6.67 -5.35 -3.81
N GLU A 266 5.54 -4.98 -3.24
CA GLU A 266 5.14 -3.58 -3.13
C GLU A 266 5.88 -2.93 -1.96
N VAL A 267 5.96 -1.60 -2.00
CA VAL A 267 6.17 -0.76 -0.82
C VAL A 267 4.93 0.10 -0.70
N GLY A 268 4.24 0.06 0.43
CA GLY A 268 3.07 0.91 0.68
C GLY A 268 3.52 2.21 1.33
N PRO A 269 3.42 3.35 0.62
CA PRO A 269 3.93 4.61 1.14
C PRO A 269 2.90 5.45 1.88
N VAL A 270 3.42 6.50 2.54
CA VAL A 270 2.69 7.71 2.92
C VAL A 270 3.37 8.91 2.25
N ALA A 271 2.57 9.87 1.75
CA ALA A 271 3.06 11.11 1.12
C ALA A 271 2.12 12.27 1.41
N ILE A 272 2.66 13.50 1.37
CA ILE A 272 1.88 14.75 1.43
C ILE A 272 1.62 15.21 -0.01
N PHE A 273 0.40 15.59 -0.34
CA PHE A 273 0.11 16.22 -1.62
C PHE A 273 0.60 17.67 -1.62
N LYS A 274 1.20 18.07 -2.74
CA LYS A 274 1.58 19.48 -2.91
C LYS A 274 0.34 20.36 -2.99
N GLY A 275 0.29 21.38 -2.13
CA GLY A 275 -0.89 22.23 -2.02
C GLY A 275 -1.94 21.72 -1.03
N ALA A 276 -1.60 20.76 -0.17
CA ALA A 276 -2.41 20.30 0.95
C ALA A 276 -3.00 21.49 1.73
N LYS A 277 -4.29 21.42 2.07
CA LYS A 277 -5.01 22.52 2.76
C LYS A 277 -4.65 22.58 4.24
N HIS A 278 -4.26 21.44 4.83
CA HIS A 278 -3.90 21.29 6.23
C HIS A 278 -2.45 20.76 6.34
N PRO A 279 -1.45 21.58 5.96
CA PRO A 279 -0.06 21.12 5.81
C PRO A 279 0.59 20.69 7.14
N ASN A 280 0.18 21.25 8.28
CA ASN A 280 0.72 20.82 9.57
C ASN A 280 0.05 19.51 10.04
N ALA A 281 -1.24 19.34 9.83
CA ALA A 281 -1.94 18.09 10.08
C ALA A 281 -1.40 16.96 9.18
N ALA A 282 -1.09 17.26 7.91
CA ALA A 282 -0.45 16.32 6.99
C ALA A 282 0.95 15.88 7.47
N LYS A 283 1.78 16.81 7.93
CA LYS A 283 3.11 16.50 8.51
C LYS A 283 3.00 15.67 9.79
N LEU A 284 2.06 16.02 10.67
CA LEU A 284 1.80 15.25 11.89
C LEU A 284 1.30 13.84 11.56
N PHE A 285 0.45 13.70 10.54
CA PHE A 285 0.01 12.39 10.08
C PHE A 285 1.17 11.56 9.50
N MET A 286 2.16 12.17 8.85
CA MET A 286 3.36 11.45 8.41
C MET A 286 4.18 10.90 9.58
N GLU A 287 4.37 11.68 10.67
CA GLU A 287 5.02 11.17 11.89
C GLU A 287 4.23 10.01 12.49
N TYR A 288 2.90 10.14 12.56
CA TYR A 288 2.02 9.10 13.04
C TYR A 288 2.07 7.84 12.17
N ALA A 289 1.97 7.99 10.84
CA ALA A 289 2.00 6.86 9.89
C ALA A 289 3.32 6.07 9.94
N LEU A 290 4.42 6.72 10.30
CA LEU A 290 5.75 6.13 10.47
C LEU A 290 6.06 5.76 11.93
N SER A 291 5.05 5.55 12.74
CA SER A 291 5.22 5.17 14.15
C SER A 291 4.65 3.77 14.43
N PRO A 292 5.16 3.06 15.46
CA PRO A 292 4.56 1.81 15.93
C PRO A 292 3.08 1.92 16.28
N GLU A 293 2.64 3.09 16.74
CA GLU A 293 1.24 3.39 17.08
C GLU A 293 0.30 3.21 15.88
N CYS A 294 0.76 3.55 14.68
CA CYS A 294 -0.02 3.37 13.46
C CYS A 294 0.21 1.99 12.85
N VAL A 295 1.47 1.60 12.60
CA VAL A 295 1.73 0.43 11.76
C VAL A 295 1.42 -0.90 12.47
N ASN A 296 1.63 -1.00 13.80
CA ASN A 296 1.37 -2.23 14.54
C ASN A 296 -0.12 -2.59 14.62
N MET A 297 -1.02 -1.62 14.46
CA MET A 297 -2.45 -1.90 14.48
C MET A 297 -2.95 -2.60 13.21
N ALA A 298 -2.22 -2.49 12.10
CA ALA A 298 -2.62 -2.97 10.79
C ALA A 298 -3.12 -4.43 10.80
N GLN A 299 -2.39 -5.33 11.47
CA GLN A 299 -2.77 -6.74 11.59
C GLN A 299 -4.08 -7.00 12.34
N ASN A 300 -4.55 -6.05 13.14
CA ASN A 300 -5.84 -6.15 13.85
C ASN A 300 -7.02 -5.75 12.95
N TYR A 301 -6.72 -5.23 11.76
CA TYR A 301 -7.68 -4.73 10.78
C TYR A 301 -7.45 -5.32 9.38
N GLY A 302 -7.07 -6.59 9.34
CA GLY A 302 -6.95 -7.36 8.10
C GLY A 302 -5.76 -7.01 7.20
N SER A 303 -4.78 -6.28 7.70
CA SER A 303 -3.59 -5.84 6.96
C SER A 303 -2.35 -6.53 7.51
N TYR A 304 -1.91 -7.60 6.82
CA TYR A 304 -0.84 -8.51 7.27
C TYR A 304 0.48 -8.30 6.52
N GLN A 305 0.71 -7.11 5.95
CA GLN A 305 1.97 -6.75 5.31
C GLN A 305 3.13 -6.71 6.32
N PHE A 306 4.34 -7.00 5.87
CA PHE A 306 5.53 -6.77 6.67
C PHE A 306 5.77 -5.28 6.88
N LEU A 307 6.06 -4.89 8.12
CA LEU A 307 6.33 -3.52 8.49
C LEU A 307 7.80 -3.17 8.21
N VAL A 308 8.04 -1.98 7.68
CA VAL A 308 9.37 -1.57 7.21
C VAL A 308 10.16 -0.74 8.21
N LEU A 309 9.61 -0.52 9.41
CA LEU A 309 10.25 0.20 10.52
C LEU A 309 10.93 -0.77 11.48
N ASP A 310 12.13 -0.45 11.97
CA ASP A 310 12.91 -1.30 12.87
C ASP A 310 12.35 -1.40 14.29
N ASN A 311 11.50 -0.45 14.67
CA ASN A 311 10.79 -0.41 15.96
C ASN A 311 9.35 -0.96 15.89
N ALA A 312 8.93 -1.50 14.76
CA ALA A 312 7.60 -2.10 14.58
C ALA A 312 7.58 -3.58 14.94
N THR A 313 6.39 -4.09 15.33
CA THR A 313 6.15 -5.51 15.60
C THR A 313 5.60 -6.19 14.37
N GLN A 314 6.36 -7.11 13.77
CA GLN A 314 5.97 -7.82 12.57
C GLN A 314 4.70 -8.67 12.78
N PRO A 315 3.81 -8.78 11.79
CA PRO A 315 2.60 -9.59 11.88
C PRO A 315 2.97 -11.08 11.94
N GLN A 316 2.68 -11.71 13.09
CA GLN A 316 3.02 -13.11 13.32
C GLN A 316 2.37 -14.03 12.27
N ALA A 317 1.16 -13.69 11.81
CA ALA A 317 0.49 -14.47 10.78
C ALA A 317 1.29 -14.56 9.47
N ALA A 318 1.91 -13.47 9.01
CA ALA A 318 2.75 -13.51 7.82
C ALA A 318 3.97 -14.44 7.99
N ILE A 319 4.59 -14.42 9.17
CA ILE A 319 5.70 -15.29 9.53
C ILE A 319 5.24 -16.76 9.56
N ASP A 320 4.10 -17.05 10.17
CA ASP A 320 3.54 -18.41 10.29
C ASP A 320 3.22 -19.02 8.91
N PHE A 321 2.84 -18.19 7.93
CA PHE A 321 2.65 -18.61 6.53
C PHE A 321 3.95 -18.69 5.73
N GLY A 322 5.12 -18.46 6.35
CA GLY A 322 6.43 -18.56 5.71
C GLY A 322 6.71 -17.42 4.71
N LEU A 323 5.98 -16.31 4.83
CA LEU A 323 6.25 -15.13 4.02
C LEU A 323 7.40 -14.33 4.65
N ASP A 324 8.30 -13.83 3.82
CA ASP A 324 9.46 -13.03 4.24
C ASP A 324 9.87 -12.08 3.09
N PRO A 325 10.15 -10.80 3.37
CA PRO A 325 10.62 -9.87 2.34
C PRO A 325 11.92 -10.28 1.63
N SER A 326 12.70 -11.23 2.21
CA SER A 326 13.88 -11.79 1.56
C SER A 326 13.57 -12.75 0.40
N LEU A 327 12.31 -13.16 0.24
CA LEU A 327 11.85 -13.97 -0.90
C LEU A 327 11.71 -13.18 -2.20
N VAL A 328 11.84 -11.85 -2.13
CA VAL A 328 11.90 -11.01 -3.34
C VAL A 328 13.10 -11.41 -4.18
N TRP A 329 12.90 -11.53 -5.47
CA TRP A 329 13.98 -11.83 -6.40
C TRP A 329 15.08 -10.75 -6.35
N ASP A 330 16.31 -11.15 -6.10
CA ASP A 330 17.47 -10.24 -5.94
C ASP A 330 17.75 -9.37 -7.19
N GLY A 331 17.28 -9.81 -8.36
CA GLY A 331 17.41 -9.05 -9.60
C GLY A 331 16.35 -8.00 -9.83
N TYR A 332 15.35 -7.84 -8.94
CA TYR A 332 14.31 -6.84 -9.12
C TYR A 332 14.85 -5.42 -8.91
N ASP A 333 14.86 -4.62 -9.96
CA ASP A 333 15.30 -3.22 -9.95
C ASP A 333 14.12 -2.28 -9.71
N PHE A 334 14.00 -1.81 -8.46
CA PHE A 334 12.96 -0.87 -8.04
C PHE A 334 13.07 0.48 -8.75
N ALA A 335 14.28 0.95 -9.05
CA ALA A 335 14.49 2.24 -9.70
C ALA A 335 14.08 2.20 -11.19
N ALA A 336 14.40 1.11 -11.88
CA ALA A 336 13.91 0.88 -13.24
C ALA A 336 12.38 0.75 -13.27
N ALA A 337 11.80 0.00 -12.31
CA ALA A 337 10.35 -0.12 -12.18
C ALA A 337 9.69 1.25 -11.98
N ALA A 338 10.19 2.07 -11.04
CA ALA A 338 9.66 3.41 -10.77
C ALA A 338 9.65 4.30 -12.03
N LYS A 339 10.71 4.22 -12.83
CA LYS A 339 10.88 5.03 -14.04
C LYS A 339 9.99 4.55 -15.20
N ASP A 340 9.89 3.23 -15.40
CA ASP A 340 9.40 2.68 -16.66
C ASP A 340 7.97 2.11 -16.56
N THR A 341 7.35 2.10 -15.35
CA THR A 341 6.01 1.49 -15.12
C THR A 341 4.94 1.99 -16.08
N GLU A 342 4.84 3.31 -16.30
CA GLU A 342 3.78 3.87 -17.16
C GLU A 342 3.94 3.41 -18.61
N GLN A 343 5.16 3.41 -19.12
CA GLN A 343 5.47 2.93 -20.46
C GLN A 343 5.24 1.42 -20.57
N ASN A 344 5.72 0.63 -19.61
CA ASN A 344 5.54 -0.81 -19.57
C ASN A 344 4.06 -1.20 -19.60
N VAL A 345 3.22 -0.53 -18.82
CA VAL A 345 1.77 -0.77 -18.80
C VAL A 345 1.12 -0.41 -20.14
N ASN A 346 1.51 0.70 -20.75
CA ASN A 346 1.00 1.10 -22.06
C ASN A 346 1.36 0.08 -23.14
N ASP A 347 2.60 -0.41 -23.14
CA ASP A 347 3.07 -1.42 -24.09
C ASP A 347 2.33 -2.75 -23.92
N VAL A 348 2.14 -3.19 -22.68
CA VAL A 348 1.36 -4.40 -22.35
C VAL A 348 -0.08 -4.27 -22.82
N MET A 349 -0.76 -3.17 -22.50
CA MET A 349 -2.16 -2.95 -22.88
C MET A 349 -2.33 -2.85 -24.40
N ALA A 350 -1.39 -2.20 -25.09
CA ALA A 350 -1.38 -2.13 -26.55
C ALA A 350 -1.19 -3.53 -27.17
N ALA A 351 -0.29 -4.34 -26.62
CA ALA A 351 -0.04 -5.70 -27.11
C ALA A 351 -1.22 -6.64 -26.86
N ILE A 352 -1.87 -6.58 -25.70
CA ILE A 352 -3.09 -7.34 -25.38
C ILE A 352 -4.22 -6.96 -26.36
N SER A 353 -4.43 -5.67 -26.61
CA SER A 353 -5.41 -5.18 -27.56
C SER A 353 -5.10 -5.63 -29.01
N ALA A 354 -3.84 -5.54 -29.42
CA ALA A 354 -3.40 -5.97 -30.75
C ALA A 354 -3.54 -7.49 -30.97
N ALA A 355 -3.47 -8.28 -29.91
CA ALA A 355 -3.72 -9.73 -29.95
C ALA A 355 -5.22 -10.08 -30.07
N GLY A 356 -6.11 -9.10 -30.13
CA GLY A 356 -7.55 -9.28 -30.29
C GLY A 356 -8.26 -9.74 -29.00
N ALA A 357 -7.69 -9.47 -27.85
CA ALA A 357 -8.33 -9.79 -26.58
C ALA A 357 -9.61 -8.98 -26.35
N ASP A 358 -10.57 -9.57 -25.64
CA ASP A 358 -11.74 -8.86 -25.15
C ASP A 358 -11.30 -7.83 -24.10
N THR A 359 -11.48 -6.55 -24.40
CA THR A 359 -11.19 -5.42 -23.51
C THR A 359 -12.47 -4.72 -23.04
N SER A 360 -13.61 -5.44 -23.09
CA SER A 360 -14.90 -4.93 -22.60
C SER A 360 -14.89 -4.65 -21.10
N GLU A 361 -15.79 -3.77 -20.65
CA GLU A 361 -16.01 -3.45 -19.24
C GLU A 361 -16.46 -4.67 -18.43
N GLU A 362 -17.11 -5.64 -19.05
CA GLU A 362 -17.47 -6.89 -18.39
C GLU A 362 -16.23 -7.65 -17.91
N ARG A 363 -15.17 -7.65 -18.71
CA ARG A 363 -13.91 -8.34 -18.41
C ARG A 363 -12.91 -7.43 -17.65
N PHE A 364 -12.76 -6.18 -18.09
CA PHE A 364 -11.89 -5.19 -17.48
C PHE A 364 -12.71 -4.23 -16.60
N LYS A 365 -12.97 -4.62 -15.35
CA LYS A 365 -13.75 -3.80 -14.40
C LYS A 365 -13.08 -2.46 -14.13
N THR A 366 -13.83 -1.38 -14.28
CA THR A 366 -13.40 -0.01 -13.93
C THR A 366 -14.25 0.58 -12.82
N GLU A 367 -15.44 0.02 -12.55
CA GLU A 367 -16.37 0.42 -11.49
C GLU A 367 -16.58 -0.68 -10.45
#